data_e6936ea41f8bd99fb5e571cb3abb0cf8
#
_entry.id   e6936ea41f8bd99fb5e571cb3abb0cf8
#
_cell.length_a   1.000
_cell.length_b   1.000
_cell.length_c   1.000
_cell.angle_alpha   90.00
_cell.angle_beta   90.00
_cell.angle_gamma   90.00
#
_symmetry.space_group_name_H-M   'P 1'
#
loop_
_entity.id
_entity.type
_entity.pdbx_description
1 polymer ?
#
loop_
_entity_poly.entity_id
_entity_poly.type
_entity_poly.pdbx_seq_one_letter_code
_entity_poly.pdbx_strand_id
1 'polypeptide(L)'
;MDLHIHSAYSSDGEIPVAGIAERCAASGTAIFSLTDHNCVRGLDEAAGCASKAGLGFVPGIEVDCNFEGIDLHLLGYGIDRRSRDFASLEQDVAAKVTEAFGETVHRLRKLGFAVDGAAVLAAAGGKLPTLELVAEVMLSDAAYDTPLLAPYREGGARGDMPYINFYLDYGAQGRPAFVPVDFMDYRDAVALIRDNGGVPVVAHPGLNFRGRERVAERLLDFGAEGLEVFNNYHDTTQIGYFAPLVQRRGALMTCGSDFHGKTKPLIGIGQFRFDDRFESYLLSLIHISEPTR
;
A
#
# COMPACT_ATOMS: atom_id res chain seq x y z
N MET A 1 12.99 6.51 -10.03
CA MET A 1 12.34 5.18 -9.83
C MET A 1 11.34 5.31 -8.71
N ASP A 2 10.16 4.69 -8.85
CA ASP A 2 9.15 4.60 -7.80
C ASP A 2 8.47 3.24 -7.91
N LEU A 3 8.69 2.37 -6.94
CA LEU A 3 8.25 0.97 -7.00
C LEU A 3 7.03 0.66 -6.13
N HIS A 4 6.35 1.71 -5.59
CA HIS A 4 5.18 1.53 -4.75
C HIS A 4 4.13 2.61 -5.07
N ILE A 5 3.21 2.27 -5.97
CA ILE A 5 2.18 3.18 -6.48
C ILE A 5 0.85 2.44 -6.58
N HIS A 6 -0.24 3.09 -6.13
CA HIS A 6 -1.60 2.60 -6.24
C HIS A 6 -2.40 3.34 -7.29
N SER A 7 -3.17 2.58 -8.06
CA SER A 7 -4.05 3.10 -9.12
C SER A 7 -5.54 3.01 -8.73
N ALA A 8 -6.39 3.38 -9.68
CA ALA A 8 -7.83 3.21 -9.54
C ALA A 8 -8.29 1.74 -9.43
N TYR A 9 -7.42 0.75 -9.63
CA TYR A 9 -7.72 -0.66 -9.37
C TYR A 9 -7.58 -1.05 -7.90
N SER A 10 -6.78 -0.31 -7.12
CA SER A 10 -6.73 -0.46 -5.66
C SER A 10 -8.03 0.03 -5.01
N SER A 11 -8.35 -0.54 -3.86
CA SER A 11 -9.55 -0.15 -3.09
C SER A 11 -9.50 1.31 -2.61
N ASP A 12 -8.31 1.82 -2.37
CA ASP A 12 -8.00 3.13 -1.80
C ASP A 12 -7.28 4.10 -2.74
N GLY A 13 -7.01 3.64 -3.98
CA GLY A 13 -6.50 4.46 -5.06
C GLY A 13 -7.60 5.02 -5.97
N GLU A 14 -7.33 6.13 -6.68
CA GLU A 14 -8.32 6.78 -7.53
C GLU A 14 -7.82 7.13 -8.94
N ILE A 15 -6.51 7.22 -9.13
CA ILE A 15 -5.95 7.71 -10.39
C ILE A 15 -5.93 6.57 -11.42
N PRO A 16 -6.53 6.76 -12.60
CA PRO A 16 -6.42 5.79 -13.68
C PRO A 16 -4.98 5.51 -14.07
N VAL A 17 -4.68 4.30 -14.50
CA VAL A 17 -3.32 3.86 -14.84
C VAL A 17 -2.62 4.77 -15.86
N ALA A 18 -3.35 5.26 -16.86
CA ALA A 18 -2.82 6.24 -17.82
C ALA A 18 -2.34 7.52 -17.11
N GLY A 19 -3.12 8.03 -16.14
CA GLY A 19 -2.75 9.19 -15.34
C GLY A 19 -1.56 8.93 -14.41
N ILE A 20 -1.34 7.69 -13.95
CA ILE A 20 -0.12 7.29 -13.22
C ILE A 20 1.10 7.41 -14.14
N ALA A 21 1.05 6.83 -15.35
CA ALA A 21 2.15 6.90 -16.31
C ALA A 21 2.51 8.35 -16.71
N GLU A 22 1.50 9.20 -16.91
CA GLU A 22 1.69 10.63 -17.17
C GLU A 22 2.39 11.34 -15.99
N ARG A 23 1.99 11.04 -14.76
CA ARG A 23 2.62 11.61 -13.55
C ARG A 23 4.04 11.11 -13.35
N CYS A 24 4.32 9.83 -13.65
CA CYS A 24 5.69 9.29 -13.64
C CYS A 24 6.57 10.05 -14.64
N ALA A 25 6.11 10.24 -15.86
CA ALA A 25 6.86 11.00 -16.87
C ALA A 25 7.09 12.47 -16.43
N ALA A 26 6.07 13.11 -15.88
CA ALA A 26 6.15 14.51 -15.42
C ALA A 26 7.07 14.70 -14.21
N SER A 27 7.18 13.70 -13.32
CA SER A 27 8.08 13.74 -12.15
C SER A 27 9.51 13.31 -12.46
N GLY A 28 9.80 12.85 -13.68
CA GLY A 28 11.11 12.30 -14.05
C GLY A 28 11.33 10.87 -13.54
N THR A 29 10.27 10.18 -13.12
CA THR A 29 10.33 8.77 -12.69
C THR A 29 10.50 7.88 -13.92
N ALA A 30 11.73 7.40 -14.15
CA ALA A 30 12.05 6.61 -15.34
C ALA A 30 11.54 5.15 -15.27
N ILE A 31 11.38 4.61 -14.08
CA ILE A 31 10.92 3.23 -13.84
C ILE A 31 9.89 3.27 -12.72
N PHE A 32 8.77 2.57 -12.90
CA PHE A 32 7.76 2.44 -11.86
C PHE A 32 7.19 1.02 -11.74
N SER A 33 6.62 0.72 -10.59
CA SER A 33 5.78 -0.45 -10.37
C SER A 33 4.39 -0.01 -9.95
N LEU A 34 3.37 -0.70 -10.46
CA LEU A 34 2.02 -0.62 -9.96
C LEU A 34 1.83 -1.76 -8.97
N THR A 35 1.44 -1.44 -7.73
CA THR A 35 1.38 -2.37 -6.61
C THR A 35 0.05 -2.24 -5.88
N ASP A 36 -1.06 -2.32 -6.63
CA ASP A 36 -2.41 -2.24 -6.07
C ASP A 36 -2.65 -3.32 -5.00
N HIS A 37 -3.40 -2.98 -3.94
CA HIS A 37 -3.71 -3.90 -2.85
C HIS A 37 -4.43 -5.15 -3.35
N ASN A 38 -3.80 -6.31 -3.18
CA ASN A 38 -4.30 -7.65 -3.51
C ASN A 38 -4.80 -7.80 -4.97
N CYS A 39 -4.41 -6.90 -5.88
CA CYS A 39 -4.98 -6.78 -7.22
C CYS A 39 -3.91 -6.62 -8.29
N VAL A 40 -4.03 -7.39 -9.39
CA VAL A 40 -3.12 -7.33 -10.54
C VAL A 40 -3.83 -6.87 -11.83
N ARG A 41 -5.11 -6.47 -11.76
CA ARG A 41 -5.93 -6.17 -12.93
C ARG A 41 -5.41 -4.99 -13.76
N GLY A 42 -4.73 -4.03 -13.13
CA GLY A 42 -4.17 -2.85 -13.80
C GLY A 42 -2.86 -3.10 -14.56
N LEU A 43 -2.19 -4.24 -14.36
CA LEU A 43 -0.81 -4.44 -14.79
C LEU A 43 -0.62 -4.54 -16.32
N ASP A 44 -1.59 -5.12 -17.06
CA ASP A 44 -1.52 -5.13 -18.55
C ASP A 44 -1.69 -3.71 -19.13
N GLU A 45 -2.60 -2.93 -18.56
CA GLU A 45 -2.77 -1.51 -18.92
C GLU A 45 -1.51 -0.69 -18.58
N ALA A 46 -0.93 -0.91 -17.38
CA ALA A 46 0.28 -0.22 -16.94
C ALA A 46 1.48 -0.50 -17.85
N ALA A 47 1.69 -1.76 -18.25
CA ALA A 47 2.72 -2.13 -19.20
C ALA A 47 2.55 -1.41 -20.55
N GLY A 48 1.31 -1.32 -21.05
CA GLY A 48 0.99 -0.60 -22.28
C GLY A 48 1.20 0.91 -22.18
N CYS A 49 0.82 1.52 -21.06
CA CYS A 49 1.02 2.95 -20.81
C CYS A 49 2.51 3.29 -20.63
N ALA A 50 3.25 2.48 -19.87
CA ALA A 50 4.70 2.63 -19.69
C ALA A 50 5.44 2.59 -21.03
N SER A 51 5.15 1.59 -21.88
CA SER A 51 5.74 1.46 -23.22
C SER A 51 5.50 2.68 -24.09
N LYS A 52 4.26 3.22 -24.10
CA LYS A 52 3.92 4.44 -24.86
C LYS A 52 4.64 5.68 -24.34
N ALA A 53 4.87 5.76 -23.03
CA ALA A 53 5.54 6.88 -22.39
C ALA A 53 7.08 6.75 -22.37
N GLY A 54 7.65 5.62 -22.84
CA GLY A 54 9.08 5.36 -22.81
C GLY A 54 9.62 5.12 -21.38
N LEU A 55 8.77 4.62 -20.49
CA LEU A 55 9.09 4.32 -19.10
C LEU A 55 9.37 2.83 -18.90
N GLY A 56 10.27 2.50 -17.97
CA GLY A 56 10.42 1.15 -17.45
C GLY A 56 9.23 0.78 -16.55
N PHE A 57 8.80 -0.48 -16.62
CA PHE A 57 7.71 -0.99 -15.80
C PHE A 57 8.06 -2.34 -15.18
N VAL A 58 7.84 -2.45 -13.88
CA VAL A 58 7.96 -3.70 -13.13
C VAL A 58 6.55 -4.10 -12.69
N PRO A 59 6.00 -5.25 -13.14
CA PRO A 59 4.71 -5.70 -12.66
C PRO A 59 4.81 -6.02 -11.18
N GLY A 60 3.88 -5.49 -10.38
CA GLY A 60 3.89 -5.65 -8.93
C GLY A 60 2.51 -5.86 -8.33
N ILE A 61 2.49 -6.15 -7.06
CA ILE A 61 1.31 -6.27 -6.20
C ILE A 61 1.70 -5.90 -4.77
N GLU A 62 0.77 -5.34 -3.99
CA GLU A 62 0.89 -5.26 -2.54
C GLU A 62 -0.12 -6.23 -1.90
N VAL A 63 0.39 -7.23 -1.17
CA VAL A 63 -0.42 -8.28 -0.54
C VAL A 63 -0.61 -7.95 0.93
N ASP A 64 -1.87 -7.87 1.37
CA ASP A 64 -2.21 -7.80 2.79
C ASP A 64 -2.00 -9.16 3.43
N CYS A 65 -1.20 -9.23 4.50
CA CYS A 65 -0.90 -10.46 5.19
C CYS A 65 -0.69 -10.25 6.70
N ASN A 66 -0.61 -11.34 7.44
CA ASN A 66 -0.41 -11.31 8.89
C ASN A 66 0.82 -12.10 9.29
N PHE A 67 1.63 -11.54 10.17
CA PHE A 67 2.76 -12.21 10.80
C PHE A 67 2.65 -12.15 12.31
N GLU A 68 2.34 -13.30 12.94
CA GLU A 68 2.23 -13.43 14.40
C GLU A 68 1.29 -12.39 15.03
N GLY A 69 0.15 -12.16 14.39
CA GLY A 69 -0.85 -11.22 14.85
C GLY A 69 -0.56 -9.76 14.51
N ILE A 70 0.42 -9.49 13.65
CA ILE A 70 0.73 -8.16 13.11
C ILE A 70 0.27 -8.11 11.66
N ASP A 71 -0.66 -7.23 11.34
CA ASP A 71 -1.05 -6.94 9.97
C ASP A 71 0.06 -6.14 9.30
N LEU A 72 0.46 -6.56 8.11
CA LEU A 72 1.52 -5.93 7.33
C LEU A 72 1.28 -6.14 5.83
N HIS A 73 2.03 -5.39 5.03
CA HIS A 73 1.97 -5.50 3.59
C HIS A 73 3.27 -6.09 3.02
N LEU A 74 3.11 -6.93 2.00
CA LEU A 74 4.22 -7.55 1.28
C LEU A 74 4.14 -7.20 -0.20
N LEU A 75 5.15 -6.52 -0.72
CA LEU A 75 5.27 -6.20 -2.13
C LEU A 75 5.79 -7.44 -2.88
N GLY A 76 5.19 -7.73 -4.02
CA GLY A 76 5.67 -8.72 -4.97
C GLY A 76 6.09 -8.05 -6.26
N TYR A 77 7.35 -8.18 -6.68
CA TYR A 77 7.85 -7.58 -7.92
C TYR A 77 8.18 -8.63 -8.97
N GLY A 78 7.94 -8.33 -10.25
CA GLY A 78 8.25 -9.24 -11.34
C GLY A 78 7.30 -10.42 -11.46
N ILE A 79 6.11 -10.32 -10.87
CA ILE A 79 5.11 -11.39 -10.81
C ILE A 79 4.51 -11.72 -12.20
N ASP A 80 4.05 -12.96 -12.37
CA ASP A 80 3.17 -13.31 -13.49
C ASP A 80 1.78 -12.69 -13.30
N ARG A 81 1.58 -11.54 -13.92
CA ARG A 81 0.33 -10.77 -13.84
C ARG A 81 -0.90 -11.48 -14.41
N ARG A 82 -0.74 -12.65 -15.03
CA ARG A 82 -1.84 -13.47 -15.57
C ARG A 82 -2.18 -14.67 -14.71
N SER A 83 -1.50 -14.85 -13.59
CA SER A 83 -1.79 -15.93 -12.67
C SER A 83 -3.19 -15.80 -12.09
N ARG A 84 -3.88 -16.94 -12.00
CA ARG A 84 -5.19 -17.04 -11.35
C ARG A 84 -5.11 -16.96 -9.83
N ASP A 85 -3.95 -17.20 -9.25
CA ASP A 85 -3.76 -17.18 -7.80
C ASP A 85 -4.02 -15.79 -7.24
N PHE A 86 -3.59 -14.73 -7.95
CA PHE A 86 -3.89 -13.34 -7.56
C PHE A 86 -5.37 -13.00 -7.70
N ALA A 87 -6.08 -13.55 -8.69
CA ALA A 87 -7.53 -13.37 -8.78
C ALA A 87 -8.27 -14.07 -7.62
N SER A 88 -7.77 -15.21 -7.17
CA SER A 88 -8.30 -15.92 -6.00
C SER A 88 -8.01 -15.15 -4.70
N LEU A 89 -6.81 -14.58 -4.56
CA LEU A 89 -6.45 -13.69 -3.44
C LEU A 89 -7.39 -12.49 -3.37
N GLU A 90 -7.60 -11.79 -4.50
CA GLU A 90 -8.48 -10.61 -4.56
C GLU A 90 -9.91 -10.96 -4.09
N GLN A 91 -10.45 -12.10 -4.52
CA GLN A 91 -11.78 -12.55 -4.13
C GLN A 91 -11.87 -12.92 -2.65
N ASP A 92 -10.87 -13.62 -2.10
CA ASP A 92 -10.81 -14.01 -0.70
C ASP A 92 -10.75 -12.76 0.21
N VAL A 93 -9.86 -11.83 -0.09
CA VAL A 93 -9.74 -10.57 0.66
C VAL A 93 -11.02 -9.75 0.57
N ALA A 94 -11.63 -9.66 -0.62
CA ALA A 94 -12.87 -8.93 -0.80
C ALA A 94 -14.01 -9.50 0.06
N ALA A 95 -14.14 -10.82 0.13
CA ALA A 95 -15.13 -11.48 0.97
C ALA A 95 -14.92 -11.16 2.45
N LYS A 96 -13.69 -11.33 2.94
CA LYS A 96 -13.32 -11.11 4.35
C LYS A 96 -13.50 -9.66 4.80
N VAL A 97 -13.05 -8.69 3.99
CA VAL A 97 -13.20 -7.26 4.29
C VAL A 97 -14.67 -6.84 4.28
N THR A 98 -15.45 -7.37 3.32
CA THR A 98 -16.90 -7.09 3.25
C THR A 98 -17.63 -7.65 4.48
N GLU A 99 -17.28 -8.85 4.92
CA GLU A 99 -17.82 -9.45 6.14
C GLU A 99 -17.49 -8.60 7.39
N ALA A 100 -16.23 -8.14 7.51
CA ALA A 100 -15.78 -7.33 8.63
C ALA A 100 -16.39 -5.93 8.67
N PHE A 101 -16.84 -5.39 7.52
CA PHE A 101 -17.31 -4.01 7.40
C PHE A 101 -18.50 -3.66 8.31
N GLY A 102 -19.43 -4.60 8.51
CA GLY A 102 -20.57 -4.39 9.41
C GLY A 102 -20.13 -4.10 10.85
N GLU A 103 -19.14 -4.82 11.35
CA GLU A 103 -18.55 -4.59 12.68
C GLU A 103 -17.78 -3.28 12.74
N THR A 104 -17.06 -2.90 11.67
CA THR A 104 -16.39 -1.59 11.56
C THR A 104 -17.39 -0.44 11.73
N VAL A 105 -18.50 -0.48 11.00
CA VAL A 105 -19.59 0.50 11.13
C VAL A 105 -20.17 0.53 12.54
N HIS A 106 -20.39 -0.66 13.14
CA HIS A 106 -20.89 -0.77 14.51
C HIS A 106 -19.94 -0.10 15.52
N ARG A 107 -18.64 -0.35 15.44
CA ARG A 107 -17.62 0.27 16.32
C ARG A 107 -17.55 1.77 16.16
N LEU A 108 -17.57 2.28 14.94
CA LEU A 108 -17.58 3.72 14.68
C LEU A 108 -18.82 4.39 15.27
N ARG A 109 -20.01 3.78 15.14
CA ARG A 109 -21.25 4.28 15.78
C ARG A 109 -21.16 4.29 17.29
N LYS A 110 -20.56 3.28 17.91
CA LYS A 110 -20.30 3.25 19.36
C LYS A 110 -19.36 4.38 19.81
N LEU A 111 -18.44 4.80 18.97
CA LEU A 111 -17.55 5.96 19.22
C LEU A 111 -18.25 7.30 19.04
N GLY A 112 -19.49 7.32 18.50
CA GLY A 112 -20.28 8.53 18.30
C GLY A 112 -20.27 9.10 16.88
N PHE A 113 -19.69 8.37 15.91
CA PHE A 113 -19.77 8.77 14.50
C PHE A 113 -21.15 8.44 13.91
N ALA A 114 -21.70 9.36 13.13
CA ALA A 114 -22.88 9.11 12.32
C ALA A 114 -22.44 8.46 11.00
N VAL A 115 -22.45 7.12 10.94
CA VAL A 115 -22.04 6.36 9.75
C VAL A 115 -23.23 5.67 9.13
N ASP A 116 -23.48 5.89 7.84
CA ASP A 116 -24.40 5.10 7.02
C ASP A 116 -23.63 4.09 6.19
N GLY A 117 -23.62 2.81 6.64
CA GLY A 117 -22.93 1.72 5.93
C GLY A 117 -23.48 1.48 4.52
N ALA A 118 -24.77 1.73 4.27
CA ALA A 118 -25.37 1.58 2.94
C ALA A 118 -24.85 2.67 1.98
N ALA A 119 -24.72 3.92 2.46
CA ALA A 119 -24.14 5.00 1.68
C ALA A 119 -22.66 4.71 1.33
N VAL A 120 -21.88 4.18 2.28
CA VAL A 120 -20.48 3.78 2.04
C VAL A 120 -20.40 2.68 1.00
N LEU A 121 -21.22 1.62 1.09
CA LEU A 121 -21.23 0.54 0.11
C LEU A 121 -21.66 1.02 -1.28
N ALA A 122 -22.60 1.96 -1.35
CA ALA A 122 -22.99 2.59 -2.61
C ALA A 122 -21.84 3.42 -3.21
N ALA A 123 -21.13 4.19 -2.39
CA ALA A 123 -19.96 4.97 -2.80
C ALA A 123 -18.78 4.09 -3.23
N ALA A 124 -18.63 2.91 -2.64
CA ALA A 124 -17.58 1.94 -3.00
C ALA A 124 -17.71 1.47 -4.46
N GLY A 125 -18.94 1.45 -5.02
CA GLY A 125 -19.15 1.12 -6.44
C GLY A 125 -18.61 -0.26 -6.83
N GLY A 126 -18.62 -1.24 -5.91
CA GLY A 126 -18.10 -2.59 -6.09
C GLY A 126 -16.64 -2.78 -5.67
N LYS A 127 -15.96 -1.72 -5.21
CA LYS A 127 -14.65 -1.81 -4.52
C LYS A 127 -14.85 -2.16 -3.04
N LEU A 128 -13.76 -2.38 -2.33
CA LEU A 128 -13.80 -2.60 -0.88
C LEU A 128 -14.23 -1.33 -0.13
N PRO A 129 -15.09 -1.46 0.89
CA PRO A 129 -15.49 -0.35 1.75
C PRO A 129 -14.39 -0.04 2.78
N THR A 130 -13.32 0.61 2.36
CA THR A 130 -12.20 0.98 3.23
C THR A 130 -12.61 2.05 4.25
N LEU A 131 -11.82 2.21 5.31
CA LEU A 131 -12.10 3.22 6.32
C LEU A 131 -11.82 4.65 5.81
N GLU A 132 -10.93 4.80 4.85
CA GLU A 132 -10.70 6.04 4.11
C GLU A 132 -11.96 6.45 3.33
N LEU A 133 -12.63 5.49 2.69
CA LEU A 133 -13.91 5.75 2.03
C LEU A 133 -15.02 6.09 3.03
N VAL A 134 -15.05 5.46 4.20
CA VAL A 134 -15.97 5.84 5.29
C VAL A 134 -15.76 7.30 5.68
N ALA A 135 -14.50 7.72 5.87
CA ALA A 135 -14.16 9.11 6.18
C ALA A 135 -14.58 10.05 5.04
N GLU A 136 -14.32 9.68 3.78
CA GLU A 136 -14.72 10.47 2.63
C GLU A 136 -16.24 10.70 2.60
N VAL A 137 -17.04 9.65 2.76
CA VAL A 137 -18.50 9.74 2.78
C VAL A 137 -18.97 10.63 3.92
N MET A 138 -18.45 10.45 5.13
CA MET A 138 -18.84 11.29 6.28
C MET A 138 -18.43 12.76 6.13
N LEU A 139 -17.28 13.03 5.53
CA LEU A 139 -16.79 14.40 5.34
C LEU A 139 -17.45 15.12 4.16
N SER A 140 -18.01 14.37 3.20
CA SER A 140 -18.67 14.94 2.01
C SER A 140 -20.10 15.43 2.26
N ASP A 141 -20.76 14.97 3.33
CA ASP A 141 -22.17 15.31 3.62
C ASP A 141 -22.34 15.80 5.06
N ALA A 142 -22.92 17.00 5.19
CA ALA A 142 -23.22 17.63 6.48
C ALA A 142 -24.20 16.82 7.36
N ALA A 143 -24.96 15.89 6.77
CA ALA A 143 -25.84 14.99 7.53
C ALA A 143 -25.08 14.09 8.51
N TYR A 144 -23.79 13.83 8.26
CA TYR A 144 -22.91 13.04 9.14
C TYR A 144 -22.08 13.89 10.10
N ASP A 145 -22.31 15.22 10.12
CA ASP A 145 -21.45 16.14 10.86
C ASP A 145 -21.55 15.94 12.38
N THR A 146 -20.42 15.67 12.99
CA THR A 146 -20.26 15.57 14.44
C THR A 146 -19.00 16.31 14.88
N PRO A 147 -18.89 16.74 16.15
CA PRO A 147 -17.64 17.32 16.65
C PRO A 147 -16.41 16.45 16.48
N LEU A 148 -16.60 15.13 16.37
CA LEU A 148 -15.51 14.16 16.13
C LEU A 148 -14.88 14.27 14.74
N LEU A 149 -15.62 14.82 13.76
CA LEU A 149 -15.09 15.05 12.39
C LEU A 149 -14.37 16.39 12.25
N ALA A 150 -14.51 17.30 13.20
CA ALA A 150 -13.90 18.63 13.12
C ALA A 150 -12.37 18.61 12.89
N PRO A 151 -11.59 17.71 13.51
CA PRO A 151 -10.13 17.61 13.25
C PRO A 151 -9.79 17.29 11.79
N TYR A 152 -10.65 16.59 11.05
CA TYR A 152 -10.42 16.11 9.69
C TYR A 152 -10.94 17.05 8.60
N ARG A 153 -11.64 18.14 8.99
CA ARG A 153 -12.10 19.16 8.05
C ARG A 153 -10.96 20.11 7.69
N GLU A 154 -11.16 20.89 6.63
CA GLU A 154 -10.23 21.95 6.21
C GLU A 154 -9.88 22.87 7.38
N GLY A 155 -8.58 23.10 7.60
CA GLY A 155 -8.05 23.86 8.74
C GLY A 155 -8.01 23.11 10.07
N GLY A 156 -8.53 21.90 10.16
CA GLY A 156 -8.39 21.03 11.33
C GLY A 156 -7.00 20.38 11.43
N ALA A 157 -6.63 19.94 12.62
CA ALA A 157 -5.30 19.39 12.91
C ALA A 157 -4.95 18.10 12.14
N ARG A 158 -5.93 17.45 11.54
CA ARG A 158 -5.83 16.23 10.73
C ARG A 158 -6.41 16.43 9.32
N GLY A 159 -6.69 17.69 8.93
CA GLY A 159 -7.34 18.04 7.67
C GLY A 159 -6.41 18.08 6.45
N ASP A 160 -5.11 17.92 6.65
CA ASP A 160 -4.10 17.88 5.59
C ASP A 160 -4.19 16.61 4.73
N MET A 161 -4.44 15.45 5.34
CA MET A 161 -4.71 14.16 4.71
C MET A 161 -5.87 13.46 5.43
N PRO A 162 -7.11 13.98 5.31
CA PRO A 162 -8.19 13.62 6.23
C PRO A 162 -8.55 12.13 6.21
N TYR A 163 -8.54 11.50 5.06
CA TYR A 163 -8.99 10.11 4.92
C TYR A 163 -8.01 9.12 5.55
N ILE A 164 -6.73 9.19 5.17
CA ILE A 164 -5.71 8.33 5.78
C ILE A 164 -5.50 8.65 7.27
N ASN A 165 -5.61 9.91 7.66
CA ASN A 165 -5.51 10.30 9.05
C ASN A 165 -6.64 9.71 9.89
N PHE A 166 -7.87 9.65 9.35
CA PHE A 166 -8.99 9.00 10.00
C PHE A 166 -8.74 7.48 10.18
N TYR A 167 -8.23 6.81 9.13
CA TYR A 167 -7.82 5.40 9.24
C TYR A 167 -6.76 5.20 10.33
N LEU A 168 -5.70 5.99 10.34
CA LEU A 168 -4.61 5.90 11.33
C LEU A 168 -5.08 6.14 12.77
N ASP A 169 -6.11 6.95 12.97
CA ASP A 169 -6.62 7.28 14.30
C ASP A 169 -7.66 6.26 14.80
N TYR A 170 -8.43 5.63 13.89
CA TYR A 170 -9.54 4.76 14.29
C TYR A 170 -9.44 3.31 13.78
N GLY A 171 -8.91 3.05 12.60
CA GLY A 171 -8.97 1.75 11.93
C GLY A 171 -7.68 0.96 11.94
N ALA A 172 -6.53 1.60 12.08
CA ALA A 172 -5.26 0.89 12.13
C ALA A 172 -5.21 -0.09 13.31
N GLN A 173 -4.39 -1.13 13.21
CA GLN A 173 -4.26 -2.14 14.26
C GLN A 173 -4.03 -1.52 15.63
N GLY A 174 -4.84 -1.94 16.62
CA GLY A 174 -4.82 -1.42 17.98
C GLY A 174 -5.63 -0.13 18.19
N ARG A 175 -6.32 0.38 17.17
CA ARG A 175 -7.18 1.55 17.25
C ARG A 175 -8.63 1.19 17.61
N PRO A 176 -9.44 2.14 18.09
CA PRO A 176 -10.76 1.84 18.68
C PRO A 176 -11.76 1.19 17.72
N ALA A 177 -11.70 1.47 16.43
CA ALA A 177 -12.60 0.86 15.42
C ALA A 177 -11.92 -0.26 14.61
N PHE A 178 -10.68 -0.63 14.94
CA PHE A 178 -10.00 -1.74 14.28
C PHE A 178 -10.79 -3.04 14.41
N VAL A 179 -11.06 -3.68 13.28
CA VAL A 179 -11.65 -5.02 13.20
C VAL A 179 -10.61 -5.94 12.56
N PRO A 180 -10.16 -7.00 13.24
CA PRO A 180 -9.23 -7.94 12.64
C PRO A 180 -9.85 -8.59 11.40
N VAL A 181 -9.10 -8.63 10.31
CA VAL A 181 -9.40 -9.42 9.12
C VAL A 181 -8.42 -10.58 9.09
N ASP A 182 -8.93 -11.80 8.81
CA ASP A 182 -8.10 -13.00 8.74
C ASP A 182 -7.36 -13.03 7.38
N PHE A 183 -6.39 -12.10 7.24
CA PHE A 183 -5.52 -12.07 6.07
C PHE A 183 -4.63 -13.31 5.99
N MET A 184 -4.09 -13.58 4.82
CA MET A 184 -3.15 -14.67 4.55
C MET A 184 -1.95 -14.62 5.53
N ASP A 185 -1.47 -15.80 6.01
CA ASP A 185 -0.19 -15.84 6.74
C ASP A 185 0.95 -15.30 5.88
N TYR A 186 1.85 -14.57 6.48
CA TYR A 186 2.99 -13.97 5.80
C TYR A 186 3.82 -14.98 4.99
N ARG A 187 4.00 -16.21 5.48
CA ARG A 187 4.78 -17.25 4.77
C ARG A 187 4.05 -17.74 3.53
N ASP A 188 2.73 -17.80 3.58
CA ASP A 188 1.89 -18.15 2.44
C ASP A 188 1.90 -17.02 1.40
N ALA A 189 1.92 -15.75 1.83
CA ALA A 189 2.08 -14.60 0.95
C ALA A 189 3.46 -14.60 0.26
N VAL A 190 4.53 -14.92 0.98
CA VAL A 190 5.87 -15.11 0.40
C VAL A 190 5.87 -16.23 -0.64
N ALA A 191 5.25 -17.38 -0.31
CA ALA A 191 5.14 -18.51 -1.24
C ALA A 191 4.33 -18.13 -2.49
N LEU A 192 3.17 -17.48 -2.31
CA LEU A 192 2.33 -17.00 -3.41
C LEU A 192 3.11 -16.13 -4.41
N ILE A 193 3.87 -15.14 -3.90
CA ILE A 193 4.66 -14.26 -4.76
C ILE A 193 5.75 -15.05 -5.51
N ARG A 194 6.47 -15.94 -4.83
CA ARG A 194 7.55 -16.73 -5.42
C ARG A 194 7.05 -17.77 -6.44
N ASP A 195 5.97 -18.47 -6.13
CA ASP A 195 5.36 -19.47 -7.01
C ASP A 195 4.86 -18.84 -8.32
N ASN A 196 4.60 -17.53 -8.28
CA ASN A 196 4.24 -16.72 -9.45
C ASN A 196 5.44 -15.92 -10.02
N GLY A 197 6.66 -16.35 -9.76
CA GLY A 197 7.90 -15.82 -10.34
C GLY A 197 8.37 -14.49 -9.79
N GLY A 198 7.70 -13.97 -8.75
CA GLY A 198 7.99 -12.66 -8.16
C GLY A 198 9.01 -12.72 -7.02
N VAL A 199 9.45 -11.53 -6.63
CA VAL A 199 10.38 -11.29 -5.53
C VAL A 199 9.63 -10.62 -4.37
N PRO A 200 9.51 -11.26 -3.18
CA PRO A 200 8.80 -10.69 -2.03
C PRO A 200 9.66 -9.68 -1.28
N VAL A 201 9.10 -8.48 -1.06
CA VAL A 201 9.75 -7.36 -0.35
C VAL A 201 8.80 -6.80 0.69
N VAL A 202 9.24 -6.61 1.93
CA VAL A 202 8.41 -6.03 2.99
C VAL A 202 8.14 -4.56 2.71
N ALA A 203 6.87 -4.17 2.61
CA ALA A 203 6.45 -2.79 2.42
C ALA A 203 6.65 -1.97 3.71
N HIS A 204 7.09 -0.73 3.57
CA HIS A 204 7.17 0.30 4.63
C HIS A 204 7.31 -0.22 6.07
N PRO A 205 8.36 -1.03 6.39
CA PRO A 205 8.48 -1.72 7.68
C PRO A 205 8.50 -0.76 8.89
N GLY A 206 8.97 0.47 8.72
CA GLY A 206 8.97 1.48 9.79
C GLY A 206 7.58 2.04 10.12
N LEU A 207 6.58 1.90 9.23
CA LEU A 207 5.18 2.19 9.52
C LEU A 207 4.57 1.05 10.37
N ASN A 208 4.71 -0.19 9.91
CA ASN A 208 4.08 -1.36 10.51
C ASN A 208 4.71 -1.75 11.85
N PHE A 209 6.03 -1.53 12.01
CA PHE A 209 6.79 -2.01 13.18
C PHE A 209 7.38 -0.89 14.03
N ARG A 210 6.81 0.31 14.00
CA ARG A 210 7.31 1.46 14.76
C ARG A 210 7.62 1.09 16.22
N GLY A 211 8.91 1.23 16.61
CA GLY A 211 9.42 0.83 17.91
C GLY A 211 9.68 -0.68 18.05
N ARG A 212 9.49 -1.47 17.00
CA ARG A 212 9.74 -2.92 16.93
C ARG A 212 10.47 -3.30 15.65
N GLU A 213 11.38 -2.45 15.16
CA GLU A 213 12.04 -2.56 13.85
C GLU A 213 12.76 -3.92 13.66
N ARG A 214 13.13 -4.60 14.76
CA ARG A 214 13.70 -5.97 14.72
C ARG A 214 12.78 -7.02 14.11
N VAL A 215 11.47 -6.77 14.03
CA VAL A 215 10.54 -7.68 13.33
C VAL A 215 10.95 -7.81 11.86
N ALA A 216 11.47 -6.75 11.23
CA ALA A 216 11.95 -6.80 9.84
C ALA A 216 13.08 -7.82 9.63
N GLU A 217 13.95 -8.02 10.62
CA GLU A 217 15.00 -9.06 10.55
C GLU A 217 14.40 -10.46 10.44
N ARG A 218 13.35 -10.73 11.24
CA ARG A 218 12.64 -12.01 11.24
C ARG A 218 11.89 -12.23 9.92
N LEU A 219 11.30 -11.20 9.34
CA LEU A 219 10.63 -11.31 8.05
C LEU A 219 11.61 -11.68 6.92
N LEU A 220 12.84 -11.17 6.96
CA LEU A 220 13.92 -11.63 6.08
C LEU A 220 14.28 -13.10 6.34
N ASP A 221 14.34 -13.54 7.61
CA ASP A 221 14.61 -14.95 7.96
C ASP A 221 13.49 -15.89 7.49
N PHE A 222 12.24 -15.39 7.41
CA PHE A 222 11.07 -16.13 6.96
C PHE A 222 10.72 -15.93 5.48
N GLY A 223 11.63 -15.35 4.70
CA GLY A 223 11.57 -15.47 3.26
C GLY A 223 11.39 -14.20 2.47
N ALA A 224 11.25 -13.01 3.06
CA ALA A 224 11.38 -11.80 2.26
C ALA A 224 12.80 -11.70 1.68
N GLU A 225 12.89 -11.22 0.46
CA GLU A 225 14.16 -11.03 -0.24
C GLU A 225 14.65 -9.58 -0.15
N GLY A 226 13.82 -8.68 0.41
CA GLY A 226 14.16 -7.28 0.59
C GLY A 226 13.26 -6.54 1.54
N LEU A 227 13.59 -5.27 1.76
CA LEU A 227 12.80 -4.29 2.49
C LEU A 227 12.64 -3.03 1.64
N GLU A 228 11.47 -2.42 1.69
CA GLU A 228 11.29 -1.05 1.22
C GLU A 228 11.92 -0.10 2.26
N VAL A 229 13.13 0.38 1.95
CA VAL A 229 13.92 1.20 2.87
C VAL A 229 13.58 2.69 2.73
N PHE A 230 13.33 3.13 1.50
CA PHE A 230 13.09 4.54 1.20
C PHE A 230 11.63 4.77 0.83
N ASN A 231 10.92 5.43 1.72
CA ASN A 231 9.52 5.81 1.55
C ASN A 231 9.19 7.07 2.39
N ASN A 232 7.92 7.48 2.38
CA ASN A 232 7.46 8.67 3.09
C ASN A 232 7.32 8.49 4.60
N TYR A 233 7.27 7.26 5.09
CA TYR A 233 7.00 6.96 6.51
C TYR A 233 8.26 6.84 7.35
N HIS A 234 9.40 6.53 6.71
CA HIS A 234 10.65 6.32 7.41
C HIS A 234 11.35 7.65 7.70
N ASP A 235 11.73 7.84 8.95
CA ASP A 235 12.65 8.89 9.33
C ASP A 235 14.12 8.47 9.11
N THR A 236 15.06 9.39 9.35
CA THR A 236 16.49 9.12 9.18
C THR A 236 17.02 8.03 10.10
N THR A 237 16.40 7.84 11.26
CA THR A 237 16.77 6.78 12.23
C THR A 237 16.37 5.41 11.68
N GLN A 238 15.16 5.30 11.15
CA GLN A 238 14.65 4.06 10.55
C GLN A 238 15.42 3.69 9.28
N ILE A 239 15.71 4.65 8.40
CA ILE A 239 16.59 4.43 7.23
C ILE A 239 17.97 3.96 7.70
N GLY A 240 18.52 4.60 8.74
CA GLY A 240 19.82 4.23 9.34
C GLY A 240 19.83 2.84 9.97
N TYR A 241 18.66 2.29 10.32
CA TYR A 241 18.51 0.92 10.80
C TYR A 241 18.34 -0.08 9.65
N PHE A 242 17.40 0.17 8.73
CA PHE A 242 17.03 -0.79 7.68
C PHE A 242 18.09 -0.89 6.58
N ALA A 243 18.69 0.21 6.13
CA ALA A 243 19.65 0.18 5.04
C ALA A 243 20.90 -0.68 5.37
N PRO A 244 21.60 -0.51 6.52
CA PRO A 244 22.69 -1.40 6.90
C PRO A 244 22.24 -2.85 7.17
N LEU A 245 21.01 -3.07 7.64
CA LEU A 245 20.46 -4.41 7.81
C LEU A 245 20.38 -5.14 6.46
N VAL A 246 19.74 -4.52 5.47
CA VAL A 246 19.59 -5.05 4.11
C VAL A 246 20.96 -5.34 3.49
N GLN A 247 21.94 -4.42 3.63
CA GLN A 247 23.30 -4.61 3.14
C GLN A 247 23.97 -5.84 3.76
N ARG A 248 23.93 -5.97 5.09
CA ARG A 248 24.56 -7.12 5.79
C ARG A 248 23.94 -8.46 5.42
N ARG A 249 22.64 -8.45 5.08
CA ARG A 249 21.91 -9.65 4.67
C ARG A 249 22.06 -9.98 3.19
N GLY A 250 22.67 -9.09 2.39
CA GLY A 250 22.68 -9.22 0.92
C GLY A 250 21.28 -9.23 0.31
N ALA A 251 20.32 -8.59 1.01
CA ALA A 251 18.93 -8.50 0.60
C ALA A 251 18.71 -7.29 -0.32
N LEU A 252 17.54 -7.22 -0.96
CA LEU A 252 17.16 -6.12 -1.84
C LEU A 252 16.72 -4.89 -1.05
N MET A 253 17.11 -3.72 -1.55
CA MET A 253 16.70 -2.43 -1.01
C MET A 253 15.80 -1.73 -2.04
N THR A 254 14.54 -1.48 -1.70
CA THR A 254 13.61 -0.81 -2.60
C THR A 254 13.20 0.56 -2.11
N CYS A 255 12.53 1.30 -2.98
CA CYS A 255 11.98 2.63 -2.71
C CYS A 255 10.62 2.79 -3.36
N GLY A 256 9.74 3.56 -2.73
CA GLY A 256 8.45 3.90 -3.28
C GLY A 256 7.77 5.04 -2.55
N SER A 257 6.90 5.75 -3.26
CA SER A 257 6.15 6.85 -2.67
C SER A 257 4.96 6.39 -1.85
N ASP A 258 4.42 5.22 -2.17
CA ASP A 258 3.13 4.74 -1.66
C ASP A 258 2.01 5.76 -2.00
N PHE A 259 2.02 6.21 -3.28
CA PHE A 259 1.09 7.19 -3.81
C PHE A 259 -0.31 6.60 -3.97
N HIS A 260 -1.34 7.33 -3.50
CA HIS A 260 -2.76 6.93 -3.55
C HIS A 260 -3.71 8.01 -4.11
N GLY A 261 -3.18 9.16 -4.57
CA GLY A 261 -4.01 10.28 -5.00
C GLY A 261 -4.69 10.98 -3.83
N LYS A 262 -6.02 11.16 -3.89
CA LYS A 262 -6.78 11.93 -2.88
C LYS A 262 -6.73 11.35 -1.47
N THR A 263 -6.48 10.06 -1.31
CA THR A 263 -6.37 9.42 0.01
C THR A 263 -5.13 9.91 0.75
N LYS A 264 -4.03 10.15 0.01
CA LYS A 264 -2.77 10.68 0.53
C LYS A 264 -2.29 11.90 -0.30
N PRO A 265 -2.99 13.04 -0.26
CA PRO A 265 -2.79 14.16 -1.20
C PRO A 265 -1.43 14.86 -1.09
N LEU A 266 -0.72 14.71 0.02
CA LEU A 266 0.63 15.26 0.20
C LEU A 266 1.75 14.36 -0.34
N ILE A 267 1.41 13.16 -0.81
CA ILE A 267 2.37 12.22 -1.36
C ILE A 267 2.34 12.30 -2.89
N GLY A 268 3.47 12.64 -3.50
CA GLY A 268 3.65 12.68 -4.95
C GLY A 268 4.46 11.51 -5.46
N ILE A 269 4.23 11.08 -6.70
CA ILE A 269 5.02 10.04 -7.37
C ILE A 269 6.47 10.49 -7.47
N GLY A 270 7.41 9.60 -7.10
CA GLY A 270 8.84 9.87 -7.05
C GLY A 270 9.29 10.74 -5.87
N GLN A 271 8.36 11.12 -4.99
CA GLN A 271 8.65 11.96 -3.82
C GLN A 271 8.66 11.12 -2.54
N PHE A 272 9.82 10.78 -2.10
CA PHE A 272 10.06 10.07 -0.83
C PHE A 272 11.45 10.42 -0.29
N ARG A 273 11.67 10.12 1.00
CA ARG A 273 12.98 10.34 1.62
C ARG A 273 13.97 9.32 1.09
N PHE A 274 15.11 9.82 0.60
CA PHE A 274 16.18 9.01 0.03
C PHE A 274 17.53 9.40 0.65
N ASP A 275 18.50 8.48 0.63
CA ASP A 275 19.88 8.69 1.05
C ASP A 275 20.81 8.29 -0.09
N ASP A 276 21.42 9.26 -0.74
CA ASP A 276 22.26 9.12 -1.95
C ASP A 276 23.42 8.11 -1.76
N ARG A 277 23.84 7.85 -0.54
CA ARG A 277 24.87 6.83 -0.23
C ARG A 277 24.47 5.42 -0.67
N PHE A 278 23.18 5.18 -0.87
CA PHE A 278 22.62 3.88 -1.23
C PHE A 278 22.12 3.80 -2.67
N GLU A 279 22.38 4.80 -3.50
CA GLU A 279 21.89 4.84 -4.89
C GLU A 279 22.32 3.61 -5.70
N SER A 280 23.57 3.15 -5.54
CA SER A 280 24.09 1.97 -6.24
C SER A 280 23.36 0.66 -5.87
N TYR A 281 22.74 0.58 -4.71
CA TYR A 281 21.95 -0.59 -4.28
C TYR A 281 20.58 -0.64 -4.96
N LEU A 282 19.96 0.52 -5.20
CA LEU A 282 18.70 0.59 -5.94
C LEU A 282 18.87 0.22 -7.42
N LEU A 283 19.99 0.58 -8.02
CA LEU A 283 20.28 0.26 -9.41
C LEU A 283 20.44 -1.25 -9.67
N SER A 284 20.78 -2.03 -8.64
CA SER A 284 20.85 -3.50 -8.78
C SER A 284 19.50 -4.16 -9.03
N LEU A 285 18.38 -3.51 -8.67
CA LEU A 285 17.02 -4.00 -8.94
C LEU A 285 16.62 -3.91 -10.42
N ILE A 286 17.23 -3.03 -11.19
CA ILE A 286 16.92 -2.87 -12.64
C ILE A 286 17.21 -4.17 -13.40
N HIS A 287 18.16 -4.97 -12.95
CA HIS A 287 18.50 -6.24 -13.59
C HIS A 287 17.45 -7.34 -13.36
N ILE A 288 16.53 -7.19 -12.39
CA ILE A 288 15.43 -8.15 -12.17
C ILE A 288 14.34 -7.98 -13.26
N SER A 289 14.26 -6.84 -13.90
CA SER A 289 13.27 -6.54 -14.94
C SER A 289 13.68 -6.92 -16.36
N GLU A 290 14.94 -7.32 -16.60
CA GLU A 290 15.36 -7.84 -17.91
C GLU A 290 15.06 -9.33 -18.00
N PRO A 291 14.13 -9.77 -18.89
CA PRO A 291 13.96 -11.18 -19.14
C PRO A 291 15.30 -11.75 -19.65
N THR A 292 15.84 -12.71 -18.93
CA THR A 292 16.95 -13.53 -19.47
C THR A 292 16.54 -14.04 -20.85
N ARG A 293 17.22 -13.54 -21.88
CA ARG A 293 17.06 -13.96 -23.28
C ARG A 293 17.42 -15.42 -23.47
#